data_4cbc1463bf3549c9c6a51113c3630923
#
_entry.id   4cbc1463bf3549c9c6a51113c3630923
#
_cell.length_a   1.000
_cell.length_b   1.000
_cell.length_c   1.000
_cell.angle_alpha   90.00
_cell.angle_beta   90.00
_cell.angle_gamma   90.00
#
_symmetry.space_group_name_H-M   'P 1'
#
loop_
_entity.id
_entity.type
_entity.pdbx_description
1 polymer ?
#
loop_
_entity_poly.entity_id
_entity_poly.type
_entity_poly.pdbx_seq_one_letter_code
_entity_poly.pdbx_strand_id
1 'polypeptide(L)'
;MAQDSQKSASFDHVNYDVLDQAKRAFIEAGKRTQEFAKEYGFIPESGFGSSANVFSLDLRPFLKANAESLQVTLLPEGLGTSDDARPDDMTDEELEKFWYNIGIKTVAVMTNDAAASGMQTVLISLYLPSSTPELVFNPTFMRGFLDGFVEGCRQVKCVYFSGETPQLKGKITEGKLDIAGALFGLVPAGKKPVDGTELGAGDTIVFVESSGPHDNGFTTLRQLASKLPEGYRTKLLDGRYYFEAINAPTILYTAFVQDMMRADITMTNLEPVSGHGWQKLMRSKKKLRYVIDTMLPVPSVFEFVEQQAGMSKRDMLKVFNYGVGLAVFVKTPEDAAKVISAAEVNGLKACIAGKVEVSEKREVMVKPLDITLSEDEFSL
;
A
#
# COMPACT_ATOMS: atom_id res chain seq x y z
N MET A 1 -15.27 -64.88 19.57
CA MET A 1 -15.24 -63.57 20.22
C MET A 1 -14.29 -62.71 19.41
N ALA A 2 -14.83 -61.93 18.52
CA ALA A 2 -14.09 -60.96 17.72
C ALA A 2 -14.00 -59.65 18.52
N GLN A 3 -12.79 -59.20 18.81
CA GLN A 3 -12.54 -57.90 19.38
C GLN A 3 -12.67 -56.86 18.27
N ASP A 4 -13.79 -56.12 18.31
CA ASP A 4 -13.93 -54.86 17.55
C ASP A 4 -12.96 -53.85 18.15
N SER A 5 -11.83 -53.63 17.42
CA SER A 5 -11.00 -52.46 17.67
C SER A 5 -11.70 -51.22 17.10
N GLN A 6 -12.43 -50.50 17.94
CA GLN A 6 -12.88 -49.17 17.65
C GLN A 6 -11.63 -48.30 17.35
N LYS A 7 -11.41 -47.99 16.08
CA LYS A 7 -10.54 -46.87 15.67
C LYS A 7 -11.22 -45.58 16.18
N SER A 8 -10.70 -45.03 17.28
CA SER A 8 -11.05 -43.64 17.64
C SER A 8 -10.71 -42.76 16.46
N ALA A 9 -11.72 -42.06 15.93
CA ALA A 9 -11.48 -41.01 14.94
C ALA A 9 -10.56 -39.98 15.60
N SER A 10 -9.32 -39.90 15.11
CA SER A 10 -8.42 -38.83 15.53
C SER A 10 -8.94 -37.53 14.92
N PHE A 11 -9.51 -36.67 15.73
CA PHE A 11 -9.79 -35.30 15.33
C PHE A 11 -8.45 -34.57 15.22
N ASP A 12 -8.22 -33.84 14.13
CA ASP A 12 -7.08 -32.95 13.99
C ASP A 12 -7.20 -31.85 15.07
N HIS A 13 -6.41 -31.97 16.13
CA HIS A 13 -6.35 -30.97 17.17
C HIS A 13 -5.44 -29.83 16.72
N VAL A 14 -5.90 -28.59 16.93
CA VAL A 14 -5.09 -27.38 16.76
C VAL A 14 -3.86 -27.47 17.68
N ASN A 15 -2.66 -27.29 17.13
CA ASN A 15 -1.42 -27.27 17.92
C ASN A 15 -1.29 -25.91 18.62
N TYR A 16 -1.81 -25.81 19.83
CA TYR A 16 -1.83 -24.60 20.65
C TYR A 16 -0.43 -24.10 21.03
N ASP A 17 0.57 -24.96 21.16
CA ASP A 17 1.94 -24.56 21.53
C ASP A 17 2.59 -23.73 20.40
N VAL A 18 2.37 -24.12 19.16
CA VAL A 18 2.84 -23.37 17.98
C VAL A 18 2.08 -22.05 17.84
N LEU A 19 0.76 -22.07 18.06
CA LEU A 19 -0.08 -20.89 18.05
C LEU A 19 0.34 -19.84 19.08
N ASP A 20 0.66 -20.27 20.29
CA ASP A 20 1.00 -19.37 21.38
C ASP A 20 2.36 -18.69 21.17
N GLN A 21 3.33 -19.39 20.57
CA GLN A 21 4.61 -18.77 20.20
C GLN A 21 4.42 -17.64 19.16
N ALA A 22 3.63 -17.90 18.13
CA ALA A 22 3.38 -16.90 17.12
C ALA A 22 2.58 -15.71 17.67
N LYS A 23 1.53 -15.96 18.45
CA LYS A 23 0.78 -14.89 19.14
C LYS A 23 1.71 -13.97 19.94
N ARG A 24 2.69 -14.54 20.66
CA ARG A 24 3.70 -13.75 21.38
C ARG A 24 4.52 -12.87 20.43
N ALA A 25 4.96 -13.40 19.27
CA ALA A 25 5.72 -12.61 18.30
C ALA A 25 4.91 -11.43 17.74
N PHE A 26 3.64 -11.64 17.41
CA PHE A 26 2.74 -10.57 16.97
C PHE A 26 2.47 -9.55 18.09
N ILE A 27 2.30 -9.97 19.34
CA ILE A 27 2.15 -9.08 20.49
C ILE A 27 3.41 -8.24 20.68
N GLU A 28 4.61 -8.83 20.61
CA GLU A 28 5.87 -8.10 20.74
C GLU A 28 6.08 -7.12 19.57
N ALA A 29 5.69 -7.49 18.35
CA ALA A 29 5.67 -6.56 17.23
C ALA A 29 4.76 -5.36 17.50
N GLY A 30 3.56 -5.58 18.05
CA GLY A 30 2.65 -4.50 18.47
C GLY A 30 3.28 -3.58 19.52
N LYS A 31 3.91 -4.14 20.56
CA LYS A 31 4.62 -3.35 21.60
C LYS A 31 5.74 -2.48 21.02
N ARG A 32 6.46 -2.96 20.01
CA ARG A 32 7.52 -2.18 19.34
C ARG A 32 6.98 -0.94 18.64
N THR A 33 5.70 -0.88 18.32
CA THR A 33 5.07 0.23 17.59
C THR A 33 4.31 1.22 18.48
N GLN A 34 4.08 0.91 19.75
CA GLN A 34 3.13 1.65 20.61
C GLN A 34 3.47 3.14 20.80
N GLU A 35 4.73 3.54 20.64
CA GLU A 35 5.17 4.93 20.77
C GLU A 35 5.09 5.71 19.44
N PHE A 36 4.88 5.04 18.29
CA PHE A 36 5.01 5.66 16.97
C PHE A 36 3.92 6.70 16.68
N ALA A 37 2.69 6.49 17.17
CA ALA A 37 1.57 7.42 16.95
C ALA A 37 1.34 8.40 18.11
N LYS A 38 2.27 8.49 19.05
CA LYS A 38 2.14 9.35 20.24
C LYS A 38 1.97 10.83 19.88
N GLU A 39 2.67 11.32 18.86
CA GLU A 39 2.55 12.71 18.41
C GLU A 39 1.16 13.04 17.84
N TYR A 40 0.38 12.03 17.45
CA TYR A 40 -1.00 12.15 16.95
C TYR A 40 -2.04 11.89 18.05
N GLY A 41 -1.62 11.89 19.32
CA GLY A 41 -2.50 11.79 20.47
C GLY A 41 -2.85 10.37 20.89
N PHE A 42 -2.22 9.34 20.32
CA PHE A 42 -2.46 7.95 20.74
C PHE A 42 -1.95 7.71 22.17
N ILE A 43 -2.82 7.11 22.99
CA ILE A 43 -2.54 6.69 24.37
C ILE A 43 -3.06 5.26 24.56
N PRO A 44 -2.19 4.25 24.74
CA PRO A 44 -2.62 2.90 25.02
C PRO A 44 -3.25 2.80 26.42
N GLU A 45 -4.46 2.27 26.54
CA GLU A 45 -5.18 2.10 27.83
C GLU A 45 -5.13 0.65 28.32
N SER A 46 -5.05 -0.32 27.38
CA SER A 46 -4.94 -1.74 27.73
C SER A 46 -3.69 -2.36 27.11
N GLY A 47 -3.21 -3.44 27.71
CA GLY A 47 -2.08 -4.21 27.20
C GLY A 47 -2.43 -4.93 25.89
N PHE A 48 -1.42 -5.10 25.03
CA PHE A 48 -1.53 -5.93 23.83
C PHE A 48 -1.83 -7.38 24.20
N GLY A 49 -2.74 -8.02 23.46
CA GLY A 49 -3.17 -9.42 23.68
C GLY A 49 -4.47 -9.56 24.49
N SER A 50 -5.11 -8.45 24.86
CA SER A 50 -6.48 -8.45 25.37
C SER A 50 -7.48 -8.86 24.28
N SER A 51 -8.66 -9.37 24.67
CA SER A 51 -9.76 -9.70 23.73
C SER A 51 -10.21 -8.48 22.92
N ALA A 52 -10.12 -7.29 23.53
CA ALA A 52 -10.30 -6.01 22.87
C ALA A 52 -9.26 -5.04 23.44
N ASN A 53 -8.38 -4.52 22.60
CA ASN A 53 -7.45 -3.49 23.01
C ASN A 53 -8.17 -2.14 23.05
N VAL A 54 -7.89 -1.34 24.06
CA VAL A 54 -8.49 0.00 24.27
C VAL A 54 -7.40 1.05 24.17
N PHE A 55 -7.71 2.14 23.50
CA PHE A 55 -6.87 3.33 23.44
C PHE A 55 -7.70 4.59 23.64
N SER A 56 -7.03 5.66 24.06
CA SER A 56 -7.55 7.01 24.09
C SER A 56 -6.86 7.88 23.04
N LEU A 57 -7.57 8.90 22.60
CA LEU A 57 -6.99 9.98 21.79
C LEU A 57 -6.94 11.27 22.60
N ASP A 58 -5.78 11.91 22.64
CA ASP A 58 -5.64 13.24 23.23
C ASP A 58 -6.31 14.29 22.32
N LEU A 59 -7.45 14.80 22.77
CA LEU A 59 -8.23 15.80 22.01
C LEU A 59 -7.75 17.26 22.22
N ARG A 60 -6.79 17.51 23.13
CA ARG A 60 -6.32 18.87 23.42
C ARG A 60 -5.80 19.63 22.19
N PRO A 61 -5.06 19.02 21.24
CA PRO A 61 -4.66 19.70 20.01
C PRO A 61 -5.85 20.16 19.16
N PHE A 62 -6.91 19.35 19.08
CA PHE A 62 -8.13 19.67 18.33
C PHE A 62 -8.92 20.81 18.98
N LEU A 63 -9.05 20.79 20.30
CA LEU A 63 -9.70 21.86 21.05
C LEU A 63 -8.93 23.19 20.92
N LYS A 64 -7.60 23.17 20.93
CA LYS A 64 -6.77 24.36 20.69
C LYS A 64 -6.94 24.91 19.27
N ALA A 65 -7.19 24.05 18.30
CA ALA A 65 -7.46 24.42 16.91
C ALA A 65 -8.94 24.82 16.67
N ASN A 66 -9.77 24.94 17.73
CA ASN A 66 -11.20 25.22 17.67
C ASN A 66 -11.97 24.23 16.77
N ALA A 67 -11.56 22.97 16.74
CA ALA A 67 -12.26 21.95 15.97
C ALA A 67 -13.62 21.63 16.61
N GLU A 68 -14.69 21.68 15.84
CA GLU A 68 -16.04 21.31 16.28
C GLU A 68 -16.26 19.78 16.23
N SER A 69 -15.45 19.07 15.46
CA SER A 69 -15.53 17.62 15.27
C SER A 69 -14.17 17.02 15.00
N LEU A 70 -14.02 15.74 15.29
CA LEU A 70 -12.89 14.92 14.88
C LEU A 70 -13.25 14.17 13.59
N GLN A 71 -12.55 14.44 12.51
CA GLN A 71 -12.74 13.73 11.24
C GLN A 71 -11.85 12.49 11.24
N VAL A 72 -12.47 11.33 11.06
CA VAL A 72 -11.81 10.02 11.14
C VAL A 72 -12.18 9.13 9.96
N THR A 73 -11.35 8.14 9.70
CA THR A 73 -11.62 7.07 8.74
C THR A 73 -11.36 5.70 9.35
N LEU A 74 -12.13 4.72 8.92
CA LEU A 74 -11.88 3.29 9.10
C LEU A 74 -11.85 2.68 7.70
N LEU A 75 -10.68 2.19 7.28
CA LEU A 75 -10.46 1.70 5.92
C LEU A 75 -9.93 0.26 5.97
N PRO A 76 -10.64 -0.74 5.46
CA PRO A 76 -10.13 -2.08 5.24
C PRO A 76 -9.43 -2.16 3.89
N GLU A 77 -8.30 -2.87 3.83
CA GLU A 77 -7.56 -3.15 2.61
C GLU A 77 -6.89 -4.52 2.65
N GLY A 78 -6.64 -5.09 1.47
CA GLY A 78 -5.93 -6.36 1.30
C GLY A 78 -4.74 -6.23 0.37
N LEU A 79 -3.70 -7.03 0.61
CA LEU A 79 -2.48 -7.03 -0.19
C LEU A 79 -2.69 -7.57 -1.62
N GLY A 80 -3.73 -8.37 -1.82
CA GLY A 80 -3.94 -9.09 -3.08
C GLY A 80 -3.00 -10.29 -3.20
N THR A 81 -2.39 -10.50 -4.37
CA THR A 81 -1.62 -11.72 -4.66
C THR A 81 -0.12 -11.46 -4.86
N SER A 82 0.41 -10.38 -4.34
CA SER A 82 1.84 -10.06 -4.46
C SER A 82 2.73 -10.97 -3.60
N ASP A 83 2.21 -11.49 -2.51
CA ASP A 83 2.86 -12.47 -1.64
C ASP A 83 3.09 -13.83 -2.31
N ASP A 84 2.31 -14.15 -3.33
CA ASP A 84 2.46 -15.35 -4.16
C ASP A 84 3.49 -15.18 -5.31
N ALA A 85 3.93 -13.97 -5.59
CA ALA A 85 4.76 -13.68 -6.77
C ALA A 85 6.26 -13.87 -6.48
N ARG A 86 6.65 -15.11 -6.21
CA ARG A 86 8.02 -15.51 -5.86
C ARG A 86 8.36 -16.90 -6.39
N PRO A 87 9.67 -17.23 -6.58
CA PRO A 87 10.08 -18.59 -6.88
C PRO A 87 9.89 -19.52 -5.65
N ASP A 88 9.71 -20.80 -5.91
CA ASP A 88 9.56 -21.83 -4.86
C ASP A 88 10.89 -22.26 -4.24
N ASP A 89 12.00 -22.00 -4.93
CA ASP A 89 13.37 -22.44 -4.58
C ASP A 89 14.20 -21.35 -3.87
N MET A 90 13.54 -20.43 -3.17
CA MET A 90 14.22 -19.37 -2.43
C MET A 90 15.06 -19.91 -1.27
N THR A 91 16.25 -19.35 -1.08
CA THR A 91 17.02 -19.56 0.14
C THR A 91 16.32 -18.90 1.34
N ASP A 92 16.68 -19.30 2.57
CA ASP A 92 16.09 -18.68 3.77
C ASP A 92 16.35 -17.16 3.82
N GLU A 93 17.52 -16.69 3.39
CA GLU A 93 17.85 -15.26 3.33
C GLU A 93 16.99 -14.51 2.30
N GLU A 94 16.82 -15.06 1.10
CA GLU A 94 15.94 -14.50 0.07
C GLU A 94 14.50 -14.46 0.55
N LEU A 95 14.04 -15.54 1.21
CA LEU A 95 12.69 -15.65 1.71
C LEU A 95 12.42 -14.66 2.86
N GLU A 96 13.37 -14.48 3.79
CA GLU A 96 13.26 -13.49 4.86
C GLU A 96 13.21 -12.07 4.31
N LYS A 97 14.06 -11.72 3.34
CA LYS A 97 14.04 -10.43 2.64
C LYS A 97 12.73 -10.21 1.87
N PHE A 98 12.23 -11.25 1.20
CA PHE A 98 10.94 -11.19 0.52
C PHE A 98 9.82 -10.86 1.49
N TRP A 99 9.73 -11.57 2.61
CA TRP A 99 8.69 -11.32 3.62
C TRP A 99 8.84 -9.96 4.31
N TYR A 100 10.08 -9.47 4.49
CA TYR A 100 10.31 -8.12 4.96
C TYR A 100 9.68 -7.08 4.02
N ASN A 101 9.89 -7.23 2.72
CA ASN A 101 9.26 -6.36 1.73
C ASN A 101 7.72 -6.48 1.77
N ILE A 102 7.18 -7.69 1.89
CA ILE A 102 5.73 -7.94 2.02
C ILE A 102 5.18 -7.26 3.28
N GLY A 103 5.90 -7.29 4.39
CA GLY A 103 5.51 -6.56 5.61
C GLY A 103 5.36 -5.05 5.37
N ILE A 104 6.33 -4.40 4.71
CA ILE A 104 6.23 -2.97 4.33
C ILE A 104 5.06 -2.74 3.38
N LYS A 105 4.92 -3.57 2.33
CA LYS A 105 3.84 -3.49 1.34
C LYS A 105 2.45 -3.60 1.99
N THR A 106 2.31 -4.46 3.00
CA THR A 106 1.07 -4.61 3.78
C THR A 106 0.68 -3.31 4.48
N VAL A 107 1.64 -2.60 5.06
CA VAL A 107 1.37 -1.28 5.64
C VAL A 107 1.04 -0.27 4.56
N ALA A 108 1.79 -0.27 3.45
CA ALA A 108 1.62 0.70 2.38
C ALA A 108 0.24 0.62 1.70
N VAL A 109 -0.26 -0.59 1.41
CA VAL A 109 -1.57 -0.78 0.76
C VAL A 109 -2.70 -0.22 1.62
N MET A 110 -2.60 -0.35 2.95
CA MET A 110 -3.58 0.22 3.87
C MET A 110 -3.45 1.75 3.96
N THR A 111 -2.23 2.28 4.11
CA THR A 111 -2.02 3.66 4.55
C THR A 111 -1.94 4.69 3.43
N ASN A 112 -1.57 4.30 2.20
CA ASN A 112 -1.44 5.24 1.10
C ASN A 112 -2.79 5.82 0.65
N ASP A 113 -3.87 5.03 0.71
CA ASP A 113 -5.21 5.52 0.37
C ASP A 113 -5.74 6.52 1.42
N ALA A 114 -5.46 6.28 2.71
CA ALA A 114 -5.76 7.25 3.76
C ALA A 114 -4.91 8.53 3.62
N ALA A 115 -3.62 8.40 3.31
CA ALA A 115 -2.73 9.52 3.06
C ALA A 115 -3.22 10.38 1.88
N ALA A 116 -3.77 9.76 0.82
CA ALA A 116 -4.35 10.47 -0.32
C ALA A 116 -5.57 11.33 0.03
N SER A 117 -6.15 11.14 1.20
CA SER A 117 -7.19 12.02 1.75
C SER A 117 -6.64 13.03 2.79
N GLY A 118 -5.31 13.18 2.90
CA GLY A 118 -4.66 14.03 3.90
C GLY A 118 -4.72 13.48 5.32
N MET A 119 -5.13 12.24 5.50
CA MET A 119 -5.28 11.63 6.81
C MET A 119 -3.98 11.03 7.33
N GLN A 120 -3.80 11.10 8.64
CA GLN A 120 -2.77 10.37 9.37
C GLN A 120 -3.34 9.05 9.86
N THR A 121 -2.74 7.95 9.46
CA THR A 121 -3.04 6.65 10.06
C THR A 121 -2.48 6.63 11.49
N VAL A 122 -3.31 6.30 12.46
CA VAL A 122 -2.95 6.17 13.88
C VAL A 122 -2.78 4.71 14.27
N LEU A 123 -3.72 3.87 13.85
CA LEU A 123 -3.74 2.45 14.18
C LEU A 123 -3.90 1.59 12.94
N ILE A 124 -3.29 0.41 13.00
CA ILE A 124 -3.51 -0.67 12.03
C ILE A 124 -3.90 -1.94 12.79
N SER A 125 -4.87 -2.67 12.28
CA SER A 125 -5.14 -4.07 12.63
C SER A 125 -4.84 -4.98 11.46
N LEU A 126 -4.31 -6.18 11.73
CA LEU A 126 -3.92 -7.17 10.72
C LEU A 126 -4.85 -8.38 10.78
N TYR A 127 -5.30 -8.85 9.64
CA TYR A 127 -6.01 -10.11 9.48
C TYR A 127 -5.23 -11.01 8.53
N LEU A 128 -4.74 -12.14 9.04
CA LEU A 128 -3.79 -13.03 8.36
C LEU A 128 -4.29 -14.49 8.39
N PRO A 129 -5.36 -14.80 7.64
CA PRO A 129 -5.86 -16.16 7.55
C PRO A 129 -4.93 -17.03 6.71
N SER A 130 -4.74 -18.27 7.14
CA SER A 130 -3.92 -19.27 6.43
C SER A 130 -4.63 -20.60 6.32
N SER A 131 -4.22 -21.42 5.33
CA SER A 131 -4.73 -22.78 5.18
C SER A 131 -4.23 -23.69 6.28
N THR A 132 -2.98 -23.48 6.73
CA THR A 132 -2.32 -24.24 7.80
C THR A 132 -1.51 -23.30 8.70
N PRO A 133 -1.29 -23.70 9.98
CA PRO A 133 -0.53 -22.88 10.93
C PRO A 133 0.94 -22.68 10.51
N GLU A 134 1.54 -23.68 9.89
CA GLU A 134 2.96 -23.71 9.55
C GLU A 134 3.37 -22.57 8.60
N LEU A 135 2.42 -22.04 7.81
CA LEU A 135 2.68 -20.92 6.90
C LEU A 135 2.98 -19.64 7.65
N VAL A 136 2.14 -19.31 8.63
CA VAL A 136 2.24 -18.06 9.42
C VAL A 136 3.27 -18.22 10.55
N PHE A 137 3.47 -19.44 11.05
CA PHE A 137 4.36 -19.73 12.17
C PHE A 137 5.74 -20.20 11.73
N ASN A 138 6.03 -20.17 10.43
CA ASN A 138 7.39 -20.36 9.93
C ASN A 138 8.31 -19.28 10.49
N PRO A 139 9.44 -19.60 11.14
CA PRO A 139 10.34 -18.62 11.74
C PRO A 139 10.87 -17.58 10.75
N THR A 140 11.17 -17.98 9.51
CA THR A 140 11.66 -17.08 8.45
C THR A 140 10.56 -16.11 8.03
N PHE A 141 9.32 -16.61 7.88
CA PHE A 141 8.15 -15.75 7.64
C PHE A 141 7.98 -14.73 8.77
N MET A 142 7.93 -15.20 10.03
CA MET A 142 7.67 -14.31 11.17
C MET A 142 8.73 -13.22 11.31
N ARG A 143 10.02 -13.57 11.19
CA ARG A 143 11.10 -12.58 11.27
C ARG A 143 10.96 -11.55 10.15
N GLY A 144 10.96 -11.99 8.91
CA GLY A 144 10.88 -11.10 7.77
C GLY A 144 9.62 -10.24 7.80
N PHE A 145 8.46 -10.87 7.84
CA PHE A 145 7.18 -10.17 7.77
C PHE A 145 6.96 -9.17 8.92
N LEU A 146 7.18 -9.60 10.16
CA LEU A 146 6.95 -8.72 11.32
C LEU A 146 7.96 -7.57 11.38
N ASP A 147 9.23 -7.79 11.04
CA ASP A 147 10.22 -6.72 11.01
C ASP A 147 9.91 -5.71 9.90
N GLY A 148 9.52 -6.15 8.71
CA GLY A 148 9.07 -5.27 7.64
C GLY A 148 7.79 -4.52 7.98
N PHE A 149 6.83 -5.19 8.62
CA PHE A 149 5.58 -4.57 9.05
C PHE A 149 5.81 -3.49 10.13
N VAL A 150 6.65 -3.76 11.13
CA VAL A 150 7.05 -2.78 12.15
C VAL A 150 7.80 -1.60 11.53
N GLU A 151 8.68 -1.86 10.56
CA GLU A 151 9.37 -0.80 9.82
C GLU A 151 8.38 0.07 9.03
N GLY A 152 7.40 -0.52 8.35
CA GLY A 152 6.33 0.22 7.70
C GLY A 152 5.55 1.08 8.70
N CYS A 153 5.16 0.52 9.85
CA CYS A 153 4.50 1.27 10.93
C CYS A 153 5.37 2.42 11.44
N ARG A 154 6.68 2.23 11.54
CA ARG A 154 7.62 3.27 11.94
C ARG A 154 7.65 4.43 10.95
N GLN A 155 7.71 4.14 9.65
CA GLN A 155 7.71 5.16 8.59
C GLN A 155 6.41 5.96 8.56
N VAL A 156 5.27 5.29 8.75
CA VAL A 156 3.94 5.92 8.79
C VAL A 156 3.67 6.62 10.13
N LYS A 157 4.39 6.24 11.19
CA LYS A 157 4.15 6.65 12.58
C LYS A 157 2.77 6.17 13.08
N CYS A 158 2.44 4.92 12.83
CA CYS A 158 1.21 4.28 13.29
C CYS A 158 1.51 3.09 14.20
N VAL A 159 0.49 2.66 14.96
CA VAL A 159 0.58 1.55 15.90
C VAL A 159 -0.05 0.30 15.30
N TYR A 160 0.66 -0.81 15.30
CA TYR A 160 0.08 -2.13 15.10
C TYR A 160 -0.68 -2.51 16.39
N PHE A 161 -1.99 -2.37 16.37
CA PHE A 161 -2.80 -2.35 17.59
C PHE A 161 -3.49 -3.68 17.89
N SER A 162 -3.89 -4.42 16.87
CA SER A 162 -4.58 -5.71 17.01
C SER A 162 -4.44 -6.55 15.76
N GLY A 163 -4.76 -7.84 15.84
CA GLY A 163 -4.81 -8.70 14.68
C GLY A 163 -5.35 -10.09 14.99
N GLU A 164 -5.68 -10.80 13.93
CA GLU A 164 -6.11 -12.18 13.96
C GLU A 164 -5.36 -13.02 12.94
N THR A 165 -4.99 -14.25 13.30
CA THR A 165 -4.30 -15.22 12.46
C THR A 165 -5.08 -16.55 12.41
N PRO A 166 -6.30 -16.55 11.86
CA PRO A 166 -7.16 -17.73 11.87
C PRO A 166 -6.67 -18.79 10.87
N GLN A 167 -6.84 -20.04 11.25
CA GLN A 167 -6.59 -21.17 10.36
C GLN A 167 -7.91 -21.55 9.67
N LEU A 168 -7.95 -21.38 8.36
CA LEU A 168 -9.16 -21.57 7.56
C LEU A 168 -8.99 -22.73 6.57
N LYS A 169 -8.69 -23.92 7.09
CA LYS A 169 -8.59 -25.16 6.28
C LYS A 169 -9.87 -25.37 5.46
N GLY A 170 -9.71 -25.56 4.16
CA GLY A 170 -10.81 -25.75 3.22
C GLY A 170 -11.51 -24.46 2.75
N LYS A 171 -11.17 -23.29 3.32
CA LYS A 171 -11.57 -21.97 2.78
C LYS A 171 -10.42 -21.29 2.04
N ILE A 172 -9.22 -21.35 2.61
CA ILE A 172 -8.00 -20.89 1.95
C ILE A 172 -7.38 -22.07 1.20
N THR A 173 -6.93 -21.85 -0.03
CA THR A 173 -6.22 -22.87 -0.81
C THR A 173 -5.02 -23.41 -0.04
N GLU A 174 -4.82 -24.72 -0.07
CA GLU A 174 -3.71 -25.36 0.63
C GLU A 174 -2.35 -24.73 0.24
N GLY A 175 -1.50 -24.51 1.22
CA GLY A 175 -0.21 -23.83 1.04
C GLY A 175 -0.32 -22.31 0.83
N LYS A 176 -1.50 -21.70 0.98
CA LYS A 176 -1.73 -20.28 0.81
C LYS A 176 -2.17 -19.59 2.11
N LEU A 177 -1.92 -18.30 2.16
CA LEU A 177 -2.42 -17.37 3.15
C LEU A 177 -3.01 -16.15 2.44
N ASP A 178 -3.76 -15.32 3.15
CA ASP A 178 -4.21 -14.04 2.68
C ASP A 178 -3.75 -12.95 3.67
N ILE A 179 -3.48 -11.76 3.18
CA ILE A 179 -2.98 -10.65 3.99
C ILE A 179 -3.90 -9.46 3.80
N ALA A 180 -4.62 -9.14 4.85
CA ALA A 180 -5.53 -8.01 4.87
C ALA A 180 -5.48 -7.31 6.23
N GLY A 181 -6.10 -6.16 6.33
CA GLY A 181 -6.20 -5.44 7.58
C GLY A 181 -7.17 -4.29 7.50
N ALA A 182 -7.18 -3.49 8.56
CA ALA A 182 -7.91 -2.24 8.59
C ALA A 182 -7.08 -1.20 9.32
N LEU A 183 -7.26 0.06 8.94
CA LEU A 183 -6.66 1.18 9.65
C LEU A 183 -7.74 2.06 10.29
N PHE A 184 -7.34 2.74 11.37
CA PHE A 184 -8.00 3.91 11.88
C PHE A 184 -7.10 5.12 11.67
N GLY A 185 -7.63 6.14 11.00
CA GLY A 185 -6.93 7.37 10.69
C GLY A 185 -7.75 8.59 11.06
N LEU A 186 -7.08 9.73 11.18
CA LEU A 186 -7.70 11.01 11.49
C LEU A 186 -7.08 12.14 10.66
N VAL A 187 -7.85 13.19 10.45
CA VAL A 187 -7.32 14.45 9.91
C VAL A 187 -6.58 15.16 11.04
N PRO A 188 -5.31 15.59 10.84
CA PRO A 188 -4.56 16.29 11.86
C PRO A 188 -5.25 17.57 12.33
N ALA A 189 -5.05 17.94 13.60
CA ALA A 189 -5.67 19.08 14.22
C ALA A 189 -5.42 20.39 13.43
N GLY A 190 -6.47 21.16 13.18
CA GLY A 190 -6.40 22.41 12.42
C GLY A 190 -6.26 22.24 10.90
N LYS A 191 -6.32 21.02 10.39
CA LYS A 191 -6.27 20.72 8.95
C LYS A 191 -7.64 20.31 8.43
N LYS A 192 -7.76 20.23 7.09
CA LYS A 192 -8.95 19.72 6.39
C LYS A 192 -8.55 18.50 5.56
N PRO A 193 -9.48 17.57 5.32
CA PRO A 193 -9.21 16.47 4.40
C PRO A 193 -9.00 16.98 2.98
N VAL A 194 -8.23 16.24 2.20
CA VAL A 194 -8.10 16.47 0.75
C VAL A 194 -9.10 15.55 0.06
N ASP A 195 -10.22 16.10 -0.40
CA ASP A 195 -11.36 15.33 -0.92
C ASP A 195 -11.63 15.53 -2.43
N GLY A 196 -10.77 16.30 -3.11
CA GLY A 196 -10.90 16.61 -4.53
C GLY A 196 -12.00 17.60 -4.89
N THR A 197 -12.72 18.18 -3.90
CA THR A 197 -13.77 19.19 -4.18
C THR A 197 -13.21 20.47 -4.79
N GLU A 198 -11.98 20.84 -4.44
CA GLU A 198 -11.28 22.02 -4.95
C GLU A 198 -10.57 21.78 -6.30
N LEU A 199 -10.45 20.52 -6.77
CA LEU A 199 -9.81 20.20 -8.03
C LEU A 199 -10.48 20.92 -9.20
N GLY A 200 -9.71 21.56 -10.07
CA GLY A 200 -10.26 22.30 -11.20
C GLY A 200 -9.24 22.63 -12.29
N ALA A 201 -9.75 23.21 -13.37
CA ALA A 201 -8.89 23.68 -14.44
C ALA A 201 -7.93 24.77 -13.94
N GLY A 202 -6.70 24.73 -14.41
CA GLY A 202 -5.59 25.57 -13.97
C GLY A 202 -4.71 24.92 -12.91
N ASP A 203 -5.17 23.85 -12.25
CA ASP A 203 -4.36 23.14 -11.25
C ASP A 203 -3.12 22.55 -11.91
N THR A 204 -1.99 22.63 -11.20
CA THR A 204 -0.72 22.01 -11.58
C THR A 204 -0.70 20.58 -11.08
N ILE A 205 -0.23 19.66 -11.92
CA ILE A 205 -0.06 18.23 -11.61
C ILE A 205 1.42 18.00 -11.28
N VAL A 206 1.68 17.45 -10.09
CA VAL A 206 3.02 16.97 -9.69
C VAL A 206 2.97 15.46 -9.54
N PHE A 207 3.86 14.76 -10.25
CA PHE A 207 4.03 13.33 -10.10
C PHE A 207 5.13 13.02 -9.10
N VAL A 208 4.88 12.01 -8.26
CA VAL A 208 5.81 11.43 -7.30
C VAL A 208 6.08 9.98 -7.70
N GLU A 209 7.33 9.57 -7.65
CA GLU A 209 7.80 8.27 -8.13
C GLU A 209 7.15 7.08 -7.44
N SER A 210 7.14 5.94 -8.12
CA SER A 210 6.90 4.61 -7.56
C SER A 210 8.18 3.77 -7.58
N SER A 211 8.29 2.82 -6.65
CA SER A 211 9.41 1.85 -6.59
C SER A 211 9.24 0.68 -7.58
N GLY A 212 8.06 0.54 -8.16
CA GLY A 212 7.64 -0.57 -9.01
C GLY A 212 6.11 -0.69 -9.04
N PRO A 213 5.54 -1.89 -9.18
CA PRO A 213 4.09 -2.11 -9.36
C PRO A 213 3.21 -1.68 -8.19
N HIS A 214 3.73 -1.53 -6.97
CA HIS A 214 2.98 -1.14 -5.78
C HIS A 214 1.72 -1.99 -5.55
N ASP A 215 1.87 -3.31 -5.55
CA ASP A 215 0.80 -4.30 -5.31
C ASP A 215 -0.35 -4.29 -6.34
N ASN A 216 -0.13 -3.71 -7.52
CA ASN A 216 -1.10 -3.68 -8.60
C ASN A 216 -0.64 -4.45 -9.84
N GLY A 217 -1.59 -5.03 -10.57
CA GLY A 217 -1.32 -5.78 -11.80
C GLY A 217 -0.68 -7.15 -11.58
N PHE A 218 -0.67 -7.69 -10.35
CA PHE A 218 0.01 -8.95 -10.02
C PHE A 218 -0.57 -10.17 -10.75
N THR A 219 -1.83 -10.16 -11.15
CA THR A 219 -2.36 -11.21 -12.03
C THR A 219 -1.56 -11.29 -13.33
N THR A 220 -1.32 -10.15 -13.99
CA THR A 220 -0.52 -10.08 -15.22
C THR A 220 0.95 -10.46 -14.95
N LEU A 221 1.54 -9.96 -13.86
CA LEU A 221 2.94 -10.23 -13.52
C LEU A 221 3.19 -11.72 -13.22
N ARG A 222 2.27 -12.38 -12.52
CA ARG A 222 2.33 -13.82 -12.24
C ARG A 222 2.14 -14.66 -13.50
N GLN A 223 1.21 -14.26 -14.36
CA GLN A 223 1.03 -14.92 -15.67
C GLN A 223 2.25 -14.74 -16.56
N LEU A 224 2.91 -13.58 -16.51
CA LEU A 224 4.16 -13.38 -17.24
C LEU A 224 5.26 -14.31 -16.72
N ALA A 225 5.44 -14.41 -15.40
CA ALA A 225 6.44 -15.32 -14.81
C ALA A 225 6.28 -16.75 -15.33
N SER A 226 5.04 -17.26 -15.46
CA SER A 226 4.79 -18.63 -15.96
C SER A 226 5.17 -18.84 -17.45
N LYS A 227 5.41 -17.77 -18.19
CA LYS A 227 5.82 -17.81 -19.61
C LYS A 227 7.30 -17.53 -19.83
N LEU A 228 7.98 -16.97 -18.82
CA LEU A 228 9.40 -16.67 -18.91
C LEU A 228 10.24 -17.96 -18.78
N PRO A 229 11.36 -18.10 -19.51
CA PRO A 229 12.18 -19.32 -19.48
C PRO A 229 12.68 -19.73 -18.07
N GLU A 230 13.07 -18.74 -17.26
CA GLU A 230 13.53 -18.94 -15.87
C GLU A 230 12.48 -18.49 -14.85
N GLY A 231 11.23 -18.29 -15.29
CA GLY A 231 10.15 -17.87 -14.42
C GLY A 231 10.48 -16.58 -13.65
N TYR A 232 10.24 -16.59 -12.35
CA TYR A 232 10.56 -15.50 -11.46
C TYR A 232 12.05 -15.17 -11.34
N ARG A 233 12.95 -16.13 -11.69
CA ARG A 233 14.41 -15.92 -11.67
C ARG A 233 14.96 -15.35 -12.98
N THR A 234 14.11 -15.01 -13.95
CA THR A 234 14.54 -14.30 -15.14
C THR A 234 15.17 -12.95 -14.75
N LYS A 235 16.35 -12.64 -15.30
CA LYS A 235 17.04 -11.38 -15.01
C LYS A 235 16.57 -10.25 -15.89
N LEU A 236 16.38 -9.09 -15.30
CA LEU A 236 16.20 -7.82 -15.99
C LEU A 236 17.55 -7.30 -16.52
N LEU A 237 17.52 -6.29 -17.38
CA LEU A 237 18.73 -5.65 -17.91
C LEU A 237 19.60 -4.99 -16.83
N ASP A 238 19.00 -4.55 -15.72
CA ASP A 238 19.70 -3.98 -14.56
C ASP A 238 20.31 -5.04 -13.62
N GLY A 239 20.17 -6.32 -13.96
CA GLY A 239 20.75 -7.47 -13.25
C GLY A 239 19.91 -8.03 -12.12
N ARG A 240 18.83 -7.36 -11.69
CA ARG A 240 17.89 -7.87 -10.68
C ARG A 240 17.11 -9.05 -11.25
N TYR A 241 16.71 -9.97 -10.37
CA TYR A 241 15.72 -10.97 -10.72
C TYR A 241 14.33 -10.35 -10.87
N TYR A 242 13.49 -10.95 -11.71
CA TYR A 242 12.14 -10.48 -11.95
C TYR A 242 11.32 -10.42 -10.65
N PHE A 243 11.41 -11.45 -9.80
CA PHE A 243 10.71 -11.45 -8.52
C PHE A 243 11.16 -10.30 -7.59
N GLU A 244 12.44 -9.94 -7.58
CA GLU A 244 12.94 -8.82 -6.79
C GLU A 244 12.39 -7.47 -7.31
N ALA A 245 12.37 -7.30 -8.62
CA ALA A 245 11.91 -6.08 -9.25
C ALA A 245 10.40 -5.82 -9.06
N ILE A 246 9.57 -6.85 -9.16
CA ILE A 246 8.12 -6.74 -8.94
C ILE A 246 7.74 -6.65 -7.46
N ASN A 247 8.59 -7.17 -6.56
CA ASN A 247 8.37 -7.14 -5.11
C ASN A 247 9.21 -6.08 -4.38
N ALA A 248 9.72 -5.06 -5.09
CA ALA A 248 10.29 -3.90 -4.45
C ALA A 248 9.28 -3.31 -3.43
N PRO A 249 9.74 -2.89 -2.22
CA PRO A 249 8.85 -2.32 -1.22
C PRO A 249 8.05 -1.15 -1.79
N THR A 250 6.74 -1.16 -1.55
CA THR A 250 5.87 -0.05 -1.93
C THR A 250 6.25 1.21 -1.15
N ILE A 251 6.34 2.34 -1.81
CA ILE A 251 6.62 3.62 -1.16
C ILE A 251 5.46 4.01 -0.25
N LEU A 252 5.78 4.42 0.97
CA LEU A 252 4.86 4.91 1.98
C LEU A 252 4.78 6.43 1.89
N TYR A 253 3.69 6.98 1.36
CA TYR A 253 3.54 8.42 1.13
C TYR A 253 3.04 9.21 2.34
N THR A 254 2.66 8.54 3.44
CA THR A 254 2.07 9.21 4.60
C THR A 254 2.95 10.33 5.16
N ALA A 255 4.24 10.10 5.38
CA ALA A 255 5.14 11.12 5.92
C ALA A 255 5.24 12.33 4.98
N PHE A 256 5.41 12.10 3.68
CA PHE A 256 5.43 13.13 2.65
C PHE A 256 4.13 13.96 2.62
N VAL A 257 2.97 13.31 2.66
CA VAL A 257 1.67 14.01 2.69
C VAL A 257 1.52 14.83 3.98
N GLN A 258 1.92 14.28 5.12
CA GLN A 258 1.86 15.00 6.39
C GLN A 258 2.82 16.20 6.43
N ASP A 259 3.98 16.13 5.76
CA ASP A 259 4.86 17.28 5.62
C ASP A 259 4.22 18.40 4.78
N MET A 260 3.58 18.04 3.67
CA MET A 260 2.80 18.99 2.87
C MET A 260 1.65 19.62 3.67
N MET A 261 0.93 18.82 4.47
CA MET A 261 -0.13 19.31 5.36
C MET A 261 0.42 20.29 6.41
N ARG A 262 1.57 19.99 7.02
CA ARG A 262 2.24 20.87 7.99
C ARG A 262 2.72 22.18 7.37
N ALA A 263 3.19 22.12 6.14
CA ALA A 263 3.65 23.29 5.38
C ALA A 263 2.50 24.14 4.79
N ASP A 264 1.25 23.81 5.12
CA ASP A 264 0.04 24.49 4.62
C ASP A 264 -0.02 24.61 3.08
N ILE A 265 0.50 23.59 2.37
CA ILE A 265 0.39 23.52 0.91
C ILE A 265 -1.06 23.26 0.54
N THR A 266 -1.62 24.10 -0.33
CA THR A 266 -3.02 23.96 -0.79
C THR A 266 -3.11 22.87 -1.85
N MET A 267 -3.34 21.63 -1.39
CA MET A 267 -3.59 20.49 -2.26
C MET A 267 -5.07 20.41 -2.61
N THR A 268 -5.37 20.41 -3.90
CA THR A 268 -6.77 20.33 -4.39
C THR A 268 -7.23 18.90 -4.60
N ASN A 269 -6.29 17.98 -4.82
CA ASN A 269 -6.50 16.54 -4.87
C ASN A 269 -5.18 15.80 -4.67
N LEU A 270 -5.28 14.56 -4.18
CA LEU A 270 -4.22 13.57 -4.15
C LEU A 270 -4.78 12.28 -4.76
N GLU A 271 -4.09 11.70 -5.74
CA GLU A 271 -4.56 10.46 -6.36
C GLU A 271 -3.43 9.40 -6.36
N PRO A 272 -3.59 8.31 -5.58
CA PRO A 272 -2.66 7.20 -5.63
C PRO A 272 -2.88 6.45 -6.94
N VAL A 273 -1.82 6.31 -7.74
CA VAL A 273 -1.86 5.61 -9.02
C VAL A 273 -1.69 4.12 -8.76
N SER A 274 -2.81 3.43 -8.51
CA SER A 274 -2.89 2.01 -8.18
C SER A 274 -3.68 1.23 -9.23
N GLY A 275 -4.59 0.32 -8.87
CA GLY A 275 -5.42 -0.39 -9.84
C GLY A 275 -6.10 0.54 -10.84
N HIS A 276 -6.24 0.15 -12.10
CA HIS A 276 -6.62 0.97 -13.26
C HIS A 276 -5.55 2.00 -13.70
N GLY A 277 -4.36 1.97 -13.13
CA GLY A 277 -3.23 2.79 -13.56
C GLY A 277 -3.55 4.29 -13.64
N TRP A 278 -3.12 4.93 -14.71
CA TRP A 278 -3.29 6.37 -14.92
C TRP A 278 -4.75 6.80 -15.18
N GLN A 279 -5.66 5.85 -15.46
CA GLN A 279 -7.08 6.17 -15.54
C GLN A 279 -7.64 6.68 -14.21
N LYS A 280 -7.00 6.35 -13.07
CA LYS A 280 -7.37 6.90 -11.76
C LYS A 280 -7.29 8.42 -11.66
N LEU A 281 -6.45 9.08 -12.46
CA LEU A 281 -6.43 10.54 -12.52
C LEU A 281 -7.80 11.13 -12.88
N MET A 282 -8.65 10.36 -13.57
CA MET A 282 -10.02 10.74 -13.95
C MET A 282 -11.07 10.33 -12.91
N ARG A 283 -10.70 9.97 -11.68
CA ARG A 283 -11.65 9.54 -10.62
C ARG A 283 -12.67 10.62 -10.28
N SER A 284 -12.26 11.89 -10.30
CA SER A 284 -13.18 13.01 -10.15
C SER A 284 -14.26 12.96 -11.24
N LYS A 285 -15.52 13.20 -10.86
CA LYS A 285 -16.66 13.27 -11.80
C LYS A 285 -16.70 14.55 -12.63
N LYS A 286 -15.80 15.50 -12.35
CA LYS A 286 -15.71 16.75 -13.11
C LYS A 286 -15.17 16.47 -14.52
N LYS A 287 -15.74 17.13 -15.52
CA LYS A 287 -15.30 17.03 -16.91
C LYS A 287 -14.00 17.83 -17.09
N LEU A 288 -12.88 17.15 -16.87
CA LEU A 288 -11.54 17.71 -16.87
C LEU A 288 -10.62 16.88 -17.75
N ARG A 289 -9.67 17.55 -18.38
CA ARG A 289 -8.53 16.95 -19.09
C ARG A 289 -7.29 17.11 -18.24
N TYR A 290 -6.63 15.99 -17.97
CA TYR A 290 -5.35 15.94 -17.26
C TYR A 290 -4.24 15.86 -18.31
N VAL A 291 -3.60 17.00 -18.58
CA VAL A 291 -2.54 17.11 -19.62
C VAL A 291 -1.20 16.85 -19.00
N ILE A 292 -0.56 15.77 -19.43
CA ILE A 292 0.77 15.37 -18.96
C ILE A 292 1.81 15.74 -20.03
N ASP A 293 2.66 16.69 -19.69
CA ASP A 293 3.74 17.20 -20.55
C ASP A 293 5.10 16.54 -20.24
N THR A 294 5.28 16.10 -18.98
CA THR A 294 6.55 15.51 -18.49
C THR A 294 6.26 14.24 -17.68
N MET A 295 7.09 13.23 -17.84
CA MET A 295 7.02 11.96 -17.11
C MET A 295 8.27 11.77 -16.25
N LEU A 296 8.10 11.08 -15.11
CA LEU A 296 9.22 10.54 -14.35
C LEU A 296 9.89 9.38 -15.15
N PRO A 297 11.15 9.07 -14.87
CA PRO A 297 11.79 7.89 -15.43
C PRO A 297 10.98 6.63 -15.12
N VAL A 298 10.74 5.83 -16.16
CA VAL A 298 9.99 4.57 -16.01
C VAL A 298 10.92 3.52 -15.39
N PRO A 299 10.56 2.86 -14.27
CA PRO A 299 11.34 1.76 -13.73
C PRO A 299 11.54 0.61 -14.74
N SER A 300 12.73 0.03 -14.78
CA SER A 300 13.12 -1.04 -15.72
C SER A 300 12.20 -2.24 -15.74
N VAL A 301 11.54 -2.53 -14.62
CA VAL A 301 10.56 -3.61 -14.52
C VAL A 301 9.36 -3.41 -15.46
N PHE A 302 8.92 -2.17 -15.69
CA PHE A 302 7.82 -1.92 -16.61
C PHE A 302 8.23 -2.05 -18.07
N GLU A 303 9.46 -1.62 -18.42
CA GLU A 303 10.00 -1.84 -19.76
C GLU A 303 10.17 -3.33 -20.05
N PHE A 304 10.62 -4.10 -19.05
CA PHE A 304 10.72 -5.54 -19.15
C PHE A 304 9.34 -6.18 -19.37
N VAL A 305 8.33 -5.80 -18.55
CA VAL A 305 6.96 -6.32 -18.68
C VAL A 305 6.36 -5.96 -20.05
N GLU A 306 6.52 -4.72 -20.50
CA GLU A 306 6.06 -4.25 -21.82
C GLU A 306 6.61 -5.17 -22.94
N GLN A 307 7.91 -5.40 -22.93
CA GLN A 307 8.58 -6.23 -23.94
C GLN A 307 8.19 -7.71 -23.87
N GLN A 308 8.24 -8.30 -22.68
CA GLN A 308 8.03 -9.73 -22.50
C GLN A 308 6.56 -10.15 -22.59
N ALA A 309 5.64 -9.28 -22.18
CA ALA A 309 4.21 -9.53 -22.29
C ALA A 309 3.62 -9.04 -23.63
N GLY A 310 4.37 -8.30 -24.45
CA GLY A 310 3.90 -7.69 -25.70
C GLY A 310 2.79 -6.67 -25.46
N MET A 311 2.79 -5.99 -24.32
CA MET A 311 1.79 -4.98 -23.99
C MET A 311 2.11 -3.65 -24.66
N SER A 312 1.08 -2.97 -25.18
CA SER A 312 1.25 -1.61 -25.66
C SER A 312 1.46 -0.63 -24.48
N LYS A 313 2.13 0.52 -24.73
CA LYS A 313 2.24 1.58 -23.70
C LYS A 313 0.89 2.03 -23.16
N ARG A 314 -0.13 2.02 -24.02
CA ARG A 314 -1.51 2.32 -23.62
C ARG A 314 -2.03 1.30 -22.59
N ASP A 315 -1.80 0.00 -22.82
CA ASP A 315 -2.22 -1.03 -21.88
C ASP A 315 -1.42 -0.99 -20.59
N MET A 316 -0.12 -0.69 -20.67
CA MET A 316 0.72 -0.46 -19.49
C MET A 316 0.18 0.66 -18.61
N LEU A 317 -0.22 1.80 -19.20
CA LEU A 317 -0.81 2.92 -18.47
C LEU A 317 -2.19 2.60 -17.86
N LYS A 318 -2.93 1.65 -18.43
CA LYS A 318 -4.24 1.20 -17.89
C LYS A 318 -4.10 0.23 -16.72
N VAL A 319 -3.02 -0.55 -16.69
CA VAL A 319 -2.85 -1.62 -15.69
C VAL A 319 -1.93 -1.19 -14.56
N PHE A 320 -0.87 -0.44 -14.87
CA PHE A 320 0.21 -0.12 -13.93
C PHE A 320 0.33 1.37 -13.66
N ASN A 321 0.98 1.70 -12.56
CA ASN A 321 1.37 3.06 -12.20
C ASN A 321 2.47 3.64 -13.11
N TYR A 322 3.18 2.79 -13.83
CA TYR A 322 4.19 3.10 -14.85
C TYR A 322 5.24 4.12 -14.38
N GLY A 323 5.65 4.04 -13.11
CA GLY A 323 6.66 4.89 -12.48
C GLY A 323 6.10 6.04 -11.64
N VAL A 324 4.78 6.21 -11.60
CA VAL A 324 4.11 7.26 -10.82
C VAL A 324 3.25 6.63 -9.73
N GLY A 325 3.63 6.79 -8.47
CA GLY A 325 2.86 6.20 -7.37
C GLY A 325 1.81 7.14 -6.77
N LEU A 326 2.05 8.45 -6.82
CA LEU A 326 1.11 9.46 -6.33
C LEU A 326 1.10 10.67 -7.27
N ALA A 327 -0.08 11.17 -7.60
CA ALA A 327 -0.28 12.45 -8.27
C ALA A 327 -0.81 13.48 -7.26
N VAL A 328 -0.13 14.62 -7.17
CA VAL A 328 -0.50 15.74 -6.30
C VAL A 328 -0.99 16.89 -7.17
N PHE A 329 -2.15 17.46 -6.82
CA PHE A 329 -2.75 18.58 -7.55
C PHE A 329 -2.75 19.81 -6.66
N VAL A 330 -2.23 20.92 -7.17
CA VAL A 330 -2.10 22.19 -6.44
C VAL A 330 -2.51 23.37 -7.29
N LYS A 331 -2.94 24.45 -6.63
CA LYS A 331 -3.44 25.67 -7.32
C LYS A 331 -2.35 26.49 -7.98
N THR A 332 -1.18 26.56 -7.36
CA THR A 332 -0.16 27.54 -7.77
C THR A 332 1.17 26.87 -8.12
N PRO A 333 1.97 27.46 -9.02
CA PRO A 333 3.34 27.02 -9.28
C PRO A 333 4.23 27.06 -8.02
N GLU A 334 3.98 27.98 -7.11
CA GLU A 334 4.70 28.10 -5.83
C GLU A 334 4.41 26.90 -4.94
N ASP A 335 3.16 26.45 -4.86
CA ASP A 335 2.80 25.25 -4.12
C ASP A 335 3.39 23.99 -4.81
N ALA A 336 3.42 23.95 -6.14
CA ALA A 336 4.09 22.86 -6.86
C ALA A 336 5.59 22.77 -6.52
N ALA A 337 6.29 23.90 -6.43
CA ALA A 337 7.69 23.94 -6.01
C ALA A 337 7.86 23.44 -4.56
N LYS A 338 6.94 23.81 -3.65
CA LYS A 338 6.96 23.29 -2.26
C LYS A 338 6.72 21.77 -2.21
N VAL A 339 5.83 21.22 -3.07
CA VAL A 339 5.61 19.78 -3.20
C VAL A 339 6.90 19.07 -3.60
N ILE A 340 7.63 19.62 -4.61
CA ILE A 340 8.93 19.06 -5.03
C ILE A 340 9.92 19.06 -3.85
N SER A 341 10.04 20.19 -3.14
CA SER A 341 10.94 20.28 -1.98
C SER A 341 10.55 19.31 -0.86
N ALA A 342 9.25 19.13 -0.60
CA ALA A 342 8.77 18.14 0.37
C ALA A 342 9.09 16.70 -0.07
N ALA A 343 9.00 16.40 -1.36
CA ALA A 343 9.40 15.10 -1.91
C ALA A 343 10.89 14.85 -1.69
N GLU A 344 11.76 15.81 -2.00
CA GLU A 344 13.21 15.73 -1.79
C GLU A 344 13.58 15.48 -0.32
N VAL A 345 12.94 16.17 0.62
CA VAL A 345 13.13 15.95 2.08
C VAL A 345 12.77 14.53 2.49
N ASN A 346 11.77 13.93 1.84
CA ASN A 346 11.34 12.56 2.08
C ASN A 346 12.10 11.53 1.20
N GLY A 347 13.16 11.93 0.49
CA GLY A 347 13.96 11.05 -0.36
C GLY A 347 13.23 10.55 -1.61
N LEU A 348 12.19 11.26 -2.05
CA LEU A 348 11.36 10.92 -3.20
C LEU A 348 11.69 11.79 -4.40
N LYS A 349 11.64 11.19 -5.60
CA LYS A 349 11.71 11.97 -6.84
C LYS A 349 10.31 12.44 -7.22
N ALA A 350 10.23 13.71 -7.61
CA ALA A 350 8.99 14.30 -8.08
C ALA A 350 9.27 15.25 -9.27
N CYS A 351 8.27 15.48 -10.10
CA CYS A 351 8.37 16.45 -11.19
C CYS A 351 7.02 17.16 -11.40
N ILE A 352 7.06 18.40 -11.88
CA ILE A 352 5.87 19.05 -12.43
C ILE A 352 5.54 18.32 -13.73
N ALA A 353 4.44 17.56 -13.69
CA ALA A 353 4.06 16.66 -14.78
C ALA A 353 3.18 17.35 -15.83
N GLY A 354 2.41 18.36 -15.42
CA GLY A 354 1.47 19.01 -16.34
C GLY A 354 0.42 19.84 -15.61
N LYS A 355 -0.76 19.91 -16.21
CA LYS A 355 -1.85 20.75 -15.71
C LYS A 355 -3.23 20.15 -16.00
N VAL A 356 -4.22 20.64 -15.28
CA VAL A 356 -5.64 20.32 -15.48
C VAL A 356 -6.27 21.37 -16.38
N GLU A 357 -7.03 20.95 -17.39
CA GLU A 357 -7.75 21.83 -18.32
C GLU A 357 -9.26 21.53 -18.31
N VAL A 358 -10.07 22.50 -18.76
CA VAL A 358 -11.49 22.27 -19.04
C VAL A 358 -11.63 21.31 -20.23
N SER A 359 -12.57 20.39 -20.16
CA SER A 359 -12.88 19.47 -21.23
C SER A 359 -14.39 19.17 -21.28
N GLU A 360 -14.87 18.62 -22.38
CA GLU A 360 -16.25 18.13 -22.51
C GLU A 360 -16.43 16.73 -21.89
N LYS A 361 -15.32 16.02 -21.65
CA LYS A 361 -15.28 14.69 -21.06
C LYS A 361 -14.05 14.54 -20.14
N ARG A 362 -14.05 13.48 -19.32
CA ARG A 362 -12.87 13.15 -18.51
C ARG A 362 -11.83 12.43 -19.37
N GLU A 363 -10.61 12.92 -19.40
CA GLU A 363 -9.54 12.31 -20.17
C GLU A 363 -8.15 12.62 -19.61
N VAL A 364 -7.20 11.70 -19.82
CA VAL A 364 -5.77 11.89 -19.53
C VAL A 364 -5.03 11.91 -20.84
N MET A 365 -4.45 13.04 -21.18
CA MET A 365 -3.63 13.24 -22.38
C MET A 365 -2.15 13.17 -22.00
N VAL A 366 -1.45 12.13 -22.45
CA VAL A 366 -0.05 11.88 -22.17
C VAL A 366 0.75 12.26 -23.42
N LYS A 367 1.15 13.53 -23.53
CA LYS A 367 1.83 14.07 -24.73
C LYS A 367 3.14 13.36 -25.07
N PRO A 368 4.03 13.02 -24.08
CA PRO A 368 5.28 12.32 -24.40
C PRO A 368 5.10 10.96 -25.09
N LEU A 369 3.92 10.35 -24.97
CA LEU A 369 3.61 9.05 -25.58
C LEU A 369 2.58 9.13 -26.71
N ASP A 370 2.03 10.32 -26.98
CA ASP A 370 0.92 10.53 -27.92
C ASP A 370 -0.29 9.62 -27.61
N ILE A 371 -0.65 9.52 -26.31
CA ILE A 371 -1.75 8.67 -25.81
C ILE A 371 -2.77 9.54 -25.09
N THR A 372 -4.07 9.32 -25.42
CA THR A 372 -5.18 9.88 -24.65
C THR A 372 -6.04 8.74 -24.11
N LEU A 373 -6.17 8.62 -22.79
CA LEU A 373 -7.11 7.72 -22.10
C LEU A 373 -8.42 8.47 -21.89
N SER A 374 -9.54 7.85 -22.16
CA SER A 374 -10.88 8.47 -22.06
C SER A 374 -11.75 7.77 -21.03
N GLU A 375 -12.74 8.49 -20.48
CA GLU A 375 -13.72 7.94 -19.56
C GLU A 375 -14.53 6.78 -20.15
N ASP A 376 -14.68 6.69 -21.48
CA ASP A 376 -15.36 5.58 -22.16
C ASP A 376 -14.66 4.23 -21.92
N GLU A 377 -13.38 4.28 -21.50
CA GLU A 377 -12.55 3.10 -21.20
C GLU A 377 -12.38 2.88 -19.68
N PHE A 378 -13.05 3.68 -18.85
CA PHE A 378 -12.87 3.72 -17.41
C PHE A 378 -14.20 3.52 -16.69
N SER A 379 -14.38 2.37 -16.08
CA SER A 379 -15.59 1.98 -15.34
C SER A 379 -15.37 2.10 -13.82
N LEU A 380 -15.34 3.31 -13.29
CA LEU A 380 -15.44 3.60 -11.84
C LEU A 380 -16.50 4.65 -11.58
#